data_c60c3b678965ee3aa68523ee234e5fe9
#
_entry.id   c60c3b678965ee3aa68523ee234e5fe9
#
_cell.length_a   1.000
_cell.length_b   1.000
_cell.length_c   1.000
_cell.angle_alpha   90.00
_cell.angle_beta   90.00
_cell.angle_gamma   90.00
#
_symmetry.space_group_name_H-M   'P 1'
#
loop_
_entity.id
_entity.type
_entity.pdbx_description
1 polymer ?
#
loop_
_entity_poly.entity_id
_entity_poly.type
_entity_poly.pdbx_seq_one_letter_code
_entity_poly.pdbx_strand_id
1 'polypeptide(L)'
;MRRQTATSGIVPAGSSRHLRLDPLSLPVRFDALDLRADGGLRQIELHRERVVLRRAVRGMRMAVNVRVSDFLGVALRGLDEGQMLALVHRDPSLTIPLCVSSDPEEIAAAWQAWSEVFALPQLSEERRDPAPRRRRHHVIRTRRPKFLVRRRSGAPLNPLSIHRDEHEIIARH
;
A
#
# COMPACT_ATOMS: atom_id res chain seq x y z
N MET A 1 7.15 -7.33 15.91
CA MET A 1 7.15 -6.45 14.73
C MET A 1 5.72 -6.09 14.40
N ARG A 2 5.29 -4.86 14.72
CA ARG A 2 3.98 -4.33 14.34
C ARG A 2 4.01 -4.04 12.84
N ARG A 3 3.17 -4.71 12.07
CA ARG A 3 2.93 -4.35 10.68
C ARG A 3 2.23 -2.99 10.66
N GLN A 4 2.92 -1.99 10.15
CA GLN A 4 2.33 -0.69 9.87
C GLN A 4 1.19 -0.88 8.86
N THR A 5 -0.01 -0.56 9.28
CA THR A 5 -1.18 -0.41 8.41
C THR A 5 -0.90 0.74 7.44
N ALA A 6 -1.24 0.53 6.16
CA ALA A 6 -0.90 1.42 5.06
C ALA A 6 -1.80 2.69 5.03
N THR A 7 -1.72 3.50 6.07
CA THR A 7 -2.32 4.85 6.10
C THR A 7 -1.35 5.95 5.66
N SER A 8 -0.11 5.57 5.32
CA SER A 8 0.87 6.55 4.87
C SER A 8 0.50 7.14 3.51
N GLY A 9 0.39 8.43 3.45
CA GLY A 9 0.10 9.19 2.22
C GLY A 9 -1.34 9.68 2.08
N ILE A 10 -2.22 9.39 3.03
CA ILE A 10 -3.62 9.82 3.02
C ILE A 10 -3.82 11.09 3.85
N VAL A 11 -2.96 11.31 4.84
CA VAL A 11 -3.08 12.46 5.76
C VAL A 11 -2.28 13.64 5.23
N PRO A 12 -2.85 14.85 5.19
CA PRO A 12 -2.10 16.05 4.81
C PRO A 12 -0.96 16.34 5.78
N ALA A 13 0.14 16.89 5.27
CA ALA A 13 1.27 17.30 6.08
C ALA A 13 0.99 18.61 6.80
N GLY A 14 1.24 18.64 8.12
CA GLY A 14 1.06 19.81 8.97
C GLY A 14 -0.19 19.70 9.85
N SER A 15 -0.32 20.63 10.80
CA SER A 15 -1.46 20.74 11.74
C SER A 15 -2.77 21.15 11.03
N SER A 16 -2.89 20.90 9.79
CA SER A 16 -3.93 21.44 8.96
C SER A 16 -5.21 20.65 9.13
N ARG A 17 -5.98 21.08 10.08
CA ARG A 17 -7.42 20.86 10.11
C ARG A 17 -8.11 21.32 8.80
N HIS A 18 -7.37 21.94 7.87
CA HIS A 18 -7.95 22.62 6.70
C HIS A 18 -7.08 22.48 5.45
N LEU A 19 -6.76 21.26 5.03
CA LEU A 19 -6.33 21.09 3.65
C LEU A 19 -7.56 21.35 2.76
N ARG A 20 -7.54 22.44 2.05
CA ARG A 20 -8.62 22.81 1.14
C ARG A 20 -7.99 23.19 -0.21
N LEU A 21 -7.95 22.24 -1.12
CA LEU A 21 -7.52 22.50 -2.49
C LEU A 21 -8.71 22.90 -3.32
N ASP A 22 -8.53 23.93 -4.16
CA ASP A 22 -9.55 24.37 -5.11
C ASP A 22 -9.33 23.67 -6.46
N PRO A 23 -10.36 22.96 -6.98
CA PRO A 23 -10.29 22.32 -8.30
C PRO A 23 -9.99 23.28 -9.45
N LEU A 24 -10.37 24.55 -9.31
CA LEU A 24 -10.16 25.56 -10.36
C LEU A 24 -8.74 26.16 -10.35
N SER A 25 -8.00 26.00 -9.27
CA SER A 25 -6.64 26.54 -9.12
C SER A 25 -5.54 25.62 -9.65
N LEU A 26 -5.87 24.57 -10.37
CA LEU A 26 -4.88 23.66 -10.95
C LEU A 26 -3.97 24.34 -11.97
N PRO A 27 -2.64 24.09 -11.98
CA PRO A 27 -1.91 23.10 -11.16
C PRO A 27 -1.58 23.61 -9.74
N VAL A 28 -1.70 22.74 -8.75
CA VAL A 28 -1.39 23.06 -7.35
C VAL A 28 -0.28 22.18 -6.81
N ARG A 29 0.59 22.75 -5.95
CA ARG A 29 1.67 22.05 -5.26
C ARG A 29 1.45 22.11 -3.76
N PHE A 30 1.60 20.97 -3.10
CA PHE A 30 1.49 20.86 -1.66
C PHE A 30 2.27 19.66 -1.14
N ASP A 31 2.48 19.63 0.17
CA ASP A 31 3.13 18.52 0.84
C ASP A 31 2.11 17.64 1.55
N ALA A 32 2.31 16.33 1.49
CA ALA A 32 1.49 15.35 2.21
C ALA A 32 2.38 14.42 3.03
N LEU A 33 1.84 13.91 4.12
CA LEU A 33 2.54 12.97 4.99
C LEU A 33 2.82 11.65 4.25
N ASP A 34 4.07 11.21 4.27
CA ASP A 34 4.49 9.92 3.73
C ASP A 34 5.51 9.26 4.66
N LEU A 35 5.08 8.31 5.46
CA LEU A 35 5.93 7.59 6.41
C LEU A 35 7.06 6.77 5.75
N ARG A 36 7.04 6.64 4.43
CA ARG A 36 8.09 5.96 3.65
C ARG A 36 9.16 6.93 3.14
N ALA A 37 8.89 8.23 3.19
CA ALA A 37 9.85 9.25 2.79
C ALA A 37 10.81 9.57 3.93
N ASP A 38 12.07 9.87 3.62
CA ASP A 38 13.13 10.17 4.59
C ASP A 38 12.79 11.35 5.51
N GLY A 39 12.07 12.34 5.02
CA GLY A 39 11.60 13.48 5.81
C GLY A 39 10.16 13.35 6.31
N GLY A 40 9.53 12.16 6.15
CA GLY A 40 8.12 11.96 6.51
C GLY A 40 7.14 12.69 5.60
N LEU A 41 7.61 13.37 4.55
CA LEU A 41 6.83 14.19 3.65
C LEU A 41 7.07 13.80 2.19
N ARG A 42 6.06 13.95 1.38
CA ARG A 42 6.15 13.89 -0.07
C ARG A 42 5.56 15.15 -0.68
N GLN A 43 6.21 15.67 -1.69
CA GLN A 43 5.68 16.77 -2.49
C GLN A 43 4.76 16.24 -3.57
N ILE A 44 3.59 16.84 -3.68
CA ILE A 44 2.57 16.51 -4.68
C ILE A 44 2.39 17.73 -5.57
N GLU A 45 2.43 17.48 -6.86
CA GLU A 45 2.07 18.46 -7.88
C GLU A 45 0.87 17.90 -8.66
N LEU A 46 -0.29 18.48 -8.43
CA LEU A 46 -1.56 18.04 -8.97
C LEU A 46 -1.92 18.87 -10.19
N HIS A 47 -2.00 18.22 -11.35
CA HIS A 47 -2.48 18.80 -12.60
C HIS A 47 -3.82 18.15 -12.98
N ARG A 48 -4.50 18.71 -13.95
CA ARG A 48 -5.77 18.21 -14.44
C ARG A 48 -5.69 16.81 -15.05
N GLU A 49 -4.56 16.47 -15.69
CA GLU A 49 -4.40 15.21 -16.43
C GLU A 49 -3.39 14.26 -15.77
N ARG A 50 -2.53 14.79 -14.89
CA ARG A 50 -1.46 14.02 -14.26
C ARG A 50 -1.17 14.48 -12.85
N VAL A 51 -0.59 13.60 -12.09
CA VAL A 51 -0.07 13.86 -10.75
C VAL A 51 1.40 13.53 -10.70
N VAL A 52 2.24 14.44 -10.20
CA VAL A 52 3.66 14.20 -9.97
C VAL A 52 3.90 14.12 -8.47
N LEU A 53 4.39 12.98 -8.01
CA LEU A 53 4.74 12.72 -6.63
C LEU A 53 6.25 12.70 -6.50
N ARG A 54 6.82 13.56 -5.64
CA ARG A 54 8.26 13.58 -5.38
C ARG A 54 8.50 13.24 -3.92
N ARG A 55 9.41 12.30 -3.67
CA ARG A 55 9.86 11.92 -2.33
C ARG A 55 11.31 11.48 -2.35
N ALA A 56 11.97 11.54 -1.20
CA ALA A 56 13.27 10.91 -1.00
C ALA A 56 13.10 9.64 -0.17
N VAL A 57 13.76 8.57 -0.56
CA VAL A 57 13.77 7.28 0.15
C VAL A 57 15.20 6.78 0.22
N ARG A 58 15.75 6.66 1.42
CA ARG A 58 17.15 6.26 1.66
C ARG A 58 18.15 7.15 0.91
N GLY A 59 17.92 8.46 0.94
CA GLY A 59 18.75 9.45 0.25
C GLY A 59 18.53 9.55 -1.26
N MET A 60 17.75 8.66 -1.86
CA MET A 60 17.45 8.72 -3.29
C MET A 60 16.20 9.56 -3.55
N ARG A 61 16.32 10.53 -4.44
CA ARG A 61 15.17 11.33 -4.91
C ARG A 61 14.40 10.55 -5.97
N MET A 62 13.12 10.35 -5.73
CA MET A 62 12.21 9.63 -6.61
C MET A 62 11.10 10.57 -7.07
N ALA A 63 10.76 10.50 -8.35
CA ALA A 63 9.60 11.16 -8.92
C ALA A 63 8.73 10.12 -9.63
N VAL A 64 7.45 10.09 -9.27
CA VAL A 64 6.45 9.20 -9.89
C VAL A 64 5.44 10.09 -10.61
N ASN A 65 5.24 9.85 -11.89
CA ASN A 65 4.22 10.54 -12.69
C ASN A 65 3.08 9.56 -12.98
N VAL A 66 1.87 9.91 -12.53
CA VAL A 66 0.67 9.08 -12.65
C VAL A 66 -0.38 9.87 -13.42
N ARG A 67 -1.04 9.26 -14.38
CA ARG A 67 -2.17 9.88 -15.08
C ARG A 67 -3.39 9.90 -14.16
N VAL A 68 -4.20 10.94 -14.26
CA VAL A 68 -5.44 11.03 -13.50
C VAL A 68 -6.39 9.88 -13.84
N SER A 69 -6.40 9.42 -15.10
CA SER A 69 -7.17 8.26 -15.55
C SER A 69 -6.81 6.92 -14.87
N ASP A 70 -5.62 6.82 -14.26
CA ASP A 70 -5.19 5.61 -13.56
C ASP A 70 -5.72 5.54 -12.13
N PHE A 71 -6.32 6.62 -11.64
CA PHE A 71 -7.01 6.65 -10.36
C PHE A 71 -8.40 6.02 -10.47
N LEU A 72 -8.85 5.42 -9.39
CA LEU A 72 -10.13 4.72 -9.33
C LEU A 72 -11.32 5.68 -9.20
N GLY A 73 -11.10 6.84 -8.57
CA GLY A 73 -12.14 7.83 -8.33
C GLY A 73 -11.81 8.75 -7.15
N VAL A 74 -12.74 9.64 -6.85
CA VAL A 74 -12.69 10.54 -5.69
C VAL A 74 -13.52 9.92 -4.57
N ALA A 75 -12.90 9.57 -3.46
CA ALA A 75 -13.55 8.91 -2.33
C ALA A 75 -13.77 9.87 -1.16
N LEU A 76 -14.93 9.74 -0.55
CA LEU A 76 -15.26 10.35 0.73
C LEU A 76 -14.89 9.40 1.87
N ARG A 77 -14.06 9.86 2.82
CA ARG A 77 -13.60 9.10 3.99
C ARG A 77 -13.96 9.82 5.27
N GLY A 78 -14.51 9.08 6.22
CA GLY A 78 -14.71 9.58 7.57
C GLY A 78 -13.38 9.69 8.33
N LEU A 79 -13.19 10.81 9.02
CA LEU A 79 -12.15 11.04 10.03
C LEU A 79 -12.82 11.14 11.41
N ASP A 80 -12.01 11.09 12.48
CA ASP A 80 -12.55 11.21 13.84
C ASP A 80 -13.23 12.59 14.09
N GLU A 81 -12.69 13.64 13.46
CA GLU A 81 -13.21 15.02 13.58
C GLU A 81 -13.65 15.61 12.24
N GLY A 82 -14.32 14.85 11.36
CA GLY A 82 -14.79 15.36 10.09
C GLY A 82 -14.72 14.37 8.94
N GLN A 83 -14.64 14.89 7.75
CA GLN A 83 -14.58 14.10 6.52
C GLN A 83 -13.41 14.56 5.64
N MET A 84 -12.89 13.64 4.85
CA MET A 84 -11.79 13.88 3.92
C MET A 84 -12.14 13.38 2.53
N LEU A 85 -11.89 14.19 1.52
CA LEU A 85 -11.86 13.76 0.14
C LEU A 85 -10.48 13.31 -0.24
N ALA A 86 -10.40 12.17 -0.89
CA ALA A 86 -9.15 11.63 -1.39
C ALA A 86 -9.29 11.11 -2.81
N LEU A 87 -8.30 11.41 -3.65
CA LEU A 87 -8.14 10.80 -4.97
C LEU A 87 -7.50 9.42 -4.79
N VAL A 88 -8.26 8.37 -5.05
CA VAL A 88 -7.90 6.99 -4.71
C VAL A 88 -7.24 6.28 -5.88
N HIS A 89 -6.10 5.65 -5.60
CA HIS A 89 -5.38 4.80 -6.55
C HIS A 89 -5.38 3.34 -6.08
N ARG A 90 -5.15 2.38 -6.98
CA ARG A 90 -5.00 0.95 -6.65
C ARG A 90 -3.89 0.69 -5.63
N ASP A 91 -2.78 1.42 -5.76
CA ASP A 91 -1.74 1.46 -4.74
C ASP A 91 -2.09 2.53 -3.70
N PRO A 92 -2.36 2.15 -2.44
CA PRO A 92 -2.70 3.11 -1.38
C PRO A 92 -1.62 4.15 -1.14
N SER A 93 -0.36 3.86 -1.50
CA SER A 93 0.75 4.81 -1.35
C SER A 93 0.67 6.00 -2.32
N LEU A 94 -0.14 5.90 -3.37
CA LEU A 94 -0.33 6.95 -4.38
C LEU A 94 -1.64 7.74 -4.15
N THR A 95 -2.44 7.36 -3.16
CA THR A 95 -3.68 8.07 -2.82
C THR A 95 -3.36 9.48 -2.31
N ILE A 96 -4.13 10.48 -2.75
CA ILE A 96 -3.85 11.90 -2.53
C ILE A 96 -5.00 12.54 -1.76
N PRO A 97 -4.74 13.23 -0.64
CA PRO A 97 -5.77 14.03 0.03
C PRO A 97 -6.07 15.28 -0.78
N LEU A 98 -7.35 15.64 -0.93
CA LEU A 98 -7.80 16.80 -1.68
C LEU A 98 -8.40 17.88 -0.79
N CYS A 99 -9.26 17.47 0.13
CA CYS A 99 -9.97 18.38 1.02
C CYS A 99 -10.25 17.70 2.36
N VAL A 100 -10.18 18.46 3.44
CA VAL A 100 -10.61 18.03 4.78
C VAL A 100 -11.52 19.12 5.33
N SER A 101 -12.74 18.78 5.72
CA SER A 101 -13.68 19.68 6.38
C SER A 101 -14.56 18.92 7.37
N SER A 102 -15.06 19.64 8.37
CA SER A 102 -16.09 19.16 9.28
C SER A 102 -17.51 19.44 8.78
N ASP A 103 -17.65 20.29 7.75
CA ASP A 103 -18.92 20.65 7.16
C ASP A 103 -19.30 19.66 6.05
N PRO A 104 -20.43 18.92 6.20
CA PRO A 104 -20.86 17.94 5.22
C PRO A 104 -21.32 18.55 3.91
N GLU A 105 -21.90 19.77 3.93
CA GLU A 105 -22.38 20.42 2.70
C GLU A 105 -21.21 20.88 1.85
N GLU A 106 -20.19 21.44 2.49
CA GLU A 106 -18.98 21.87 1.82
C GLU A 106 -18.23 20.69 1.18
N ILE A 107 -18.11 19.59 1.90
CA ILE A 107 -17.48 18.37 1.40
C ILE A 107 -18.25 17.78 0.22
N ALA A 108 -19.57 17.79 0.27
CA ALA A 108 -20.40 17.29 -0.82
C ALA A 108 -20.22 18.13 -2.10
N ALA A 109 -20.20 19.44 -1.97
CA ALA A 109 -19.96 20.35 -3.09
C ALA A 109 -18.53 20.17 -3.67
N ALA A 110 -17.53 20.06 -2.80
CA ALA A 110 -16.14 19.80 -3.21
C ALA A 110 -16.01 18.42 -3.90
N TRP A 111 -16.71 17.40 -3.42
CA TRP A 111 -16.68 16.06 -4.00
C TRP A 111 -17.22 16.05 -5.43
N GLN A 112 -18.34 16.74 -5.66
CA GLN A 112 -18.88 16.89 -7.00
C GLN A 112 -17.90 17.64 -7.91
N ALA A 113 -17.38 18.78 -7.47
CA ALA A 113 -16.46 19.60 -8.25
C ALA A 113 -15.19 18.84 -8.65
N TRP A 114 -14.57 18.09 -7.73
CA TRP A 114 -13.38 17.28 -8.03
C TRP A 114 -13.69 16.11 -8.97
N SER A 115 -14.86 15.48 -8.82
CA SER A 115 -15.31 14.41 -9.70
C SER A 115 -15.49 14.90 -11.14
N GLU A 116 -16.07 16.08 -11.32
CA GLU A 116 -16.26 16.72 -12.63
C GLU A 116 -14.92 17.12 -13.27
N VAL A 117 -14.04 17.79 -12.50
CA VAL A 117 -12.74 18.27 -13.01
C VAL A 117 -11.85 17.14 -13.49
N PHE A 118 -11.86 16.00 -12.79
CA PHE A 118 -11.06 14.82 -13.14
C PHE A 118 -11.80 13.84 -14.05
N ALA A 119 -13.09 14.03 -14.29
CA ALA A 119 -13.96 13.08 -14.99
C ALA A 119 -13.87 11.66 -14.39
N LEU A 120 -13.83 11.57 -13.05
CA LEU A 120 -13.70 10.34 -12.30
C LEU A 120 -14.96 10.06 -11.47
N PRO A 121 -15.28 8.78 -11.22
CA PRO A 121 -16.43 8.42 -10.42
C PRO A 121 -16.27 8.83 -8.95
N GLN A 122 -17.40 9.14 -8.33
CA GLN A 122 -17.51 9.30 -6.89
C GLN A 122 -17.53 7.93 -6.22
N LEU A 123 -16.66 7.73 -5.23
CA LEU A 123 -16.53 6.49 -4.49
C LEU A 123 -16.95 6.72 -3.04
N SER A 124 -18.08 6.17 -2.63
CA SER A 124 -18.43 6.10 -1.22
C SER A 124 -17.65 4.95 -0.59
N GLU A 125 -16.63 5.25 0.21
CA GLU A 125 -16.02 4.27 1.08
C GLU A 125 -16.89 4.13 2.34
N GLU A 126 -17.87 3.23 2.28
CA GLU A 126 -18.38 2.66 3.52
C GLU A 126 -17.19 2.12 4.32
N ARG A 127 -17.15 2.47 5.60
CA ARG A 127 -16.15 1.97 6.56
C ARG A 127 -16.24 0.44 6.57
N ARG A 128 -15.61 -0.19 5.58
CA ARG A 128 -15.44 -1.64 5.62
C ARG A 128 -14.45 -1.88 6.73
N ASP A 129 -14.94 -2.31 7.87
CA ASP A 129 -14.10 -2.94 8.86
C ASP A 129 -13.26 -3.97 8.12
N PRO A 130 -11.93 -3.88 8.17
CA PRO A 130 -11.09 -4.81 7.46
C PRO A 130 -11.47 -6.21 7.94
N ALA A 131 -12.21 -6.94 7.11
CA ALA A 131 -12.59 -8.31 7.42
C ALA A 131 -11.33 -9.01 7.92
N PRO A 132 -11.37 -9.64 9.09
CA PRO A 132 -10.18 -10.20 9.71
C PRO A 132 -9.51 -11.08 8.66
N ARG A 133 -8.38 -10.60 8.11
CA ARG A 133 -7.61 -11.39 7.15
C ARG A 133 -7.32 -12.71 7.83
N ARG A 134 -8.06 -13.75 7.46
CA ARG A 134 -7.78 -15.11 7.90
C ARG A 134 -6.31 -15.32 7.64
N ARG A 135 -5.52 -15.28 8.72
CA ARG A 135 -4.09 -15.51 8.65
C ARG A 135 -3.92 -16.85 7.97
N ARG A 136 -3.37 -16.87 6.76
CA ARG A 136 -2.96 -18.10 6.03
C ARG A 136 -1.88 -18.90 6.78
N HIS A 137 -1.84 -18.78 8.11
CA HIS A 137 -0.87 -19.49 8.95
C HIS A 137 -1.04 -21.01 8.91
N HIS A 138 -2.26 -21.50 8.60
CA HIS A 138 -2.48 -22.95 8.56
C HIS A 138 -1.92 -23.60 7.30
N VAL A 139 -1.87 -22.90 6.15
CA VAL A 139 -1.41 -23.49 4.89
C VAL A 139 0.11 -23.70 4.87
N ILE A 140 0.86 -22.84 5.54
CA ILE A 140 2.33 -22.96 5.61
C ILE A 140 2.77 -23.99 6.65
N ARG A 141 1.98 -24.22 7.69
CA ARG A 141 2.33 -25.16 8.78
C ARG A 141 2.23 -26.63 8.35
N THR A 142 1.35 -26.94 7.40
CA THR A 142 1.14 -28.30 6.89
C THR A 142 1.97 -28.63 5.65
N ARG A 143 2.46 -27.62 4.93
CA ARG A 143 3.36 -27.80 3.78
C ARG A 143 4.79 -27.40 4.17
N ARG A 144 5.48 -28.26 4.90
CA ARG A 144 6.94 -28.15 4.98
C ARG A 144 7.49 -28.43 3.57
N PRO A 145 8.30 -27.51 2.99
CA PRO A 145 9.01 -27.82 1.76
C PRO A 145 9.73 -29.15 1.92
N LYS A 146 9.69 -30.03 0.91
CA LYS A 146 10.31 -31.35 0.98
C LYS A 146 11.79 -31.32 1.38
N PHE A 147 12.52 -30.25 1.07
CA PHE A 147 13.92 -30.06 1.44
C PHE A 147 14.15 -29.72 2.92
N LEU A 148 13.11 -29.28 3.66
CA LEU A 148 13.17 -29.06 5.12
C LEU A 148 12.67 -30.26 5.93
N VAL A 149 12.24 -31.32 5.27
CA VAL A 149 11.95 -32.59 5.95
C VAL A 149 13.29 -33.15 6.37
N ARG A 150 13.60 -33.14 7.68
CA ARG A 150 14.77 -33.84 8.22
C ARG A 150 14.74 -35.28 7.68
N ARG A 151 15.75 -35.65 6.91
CA ARG A 151 15.97 -37.07 6.61
C ARG A 151 16.06 -37.77 7.96
N ARG A 152 15.19 -38.74 8.19
CA ARG A 152 15.39 -39.65 9.33
C ARG A 152 16.76 -40.28 9.11
N SER A 153 17.62 -40.20 10.10
CA SER A 153 18.76 -41.09 10.15
C SER A 153 18.24 -42.47 9.82
N GLY A 154 18.89 -43.17 8.87
CA GLY A 154 18.45 -44.48 8.43
C GLY A 154 18.14 -45.37 9.64
N ALA A 155 17.19 -46.27 9.49
CA ALA A 155 16.96 -47.30 10.50
C ALA A 155 18.25 -48.02 10.78
N PRO A 156 18.52 -48.44 12.03
CA PRO A 156 19.68 -49.22 12.32
C PRO A 156 19.71 -50.40 11.34
N LEU A 157 20.85 -50.58 10.64
CA LEU A 157 21.05 -51.66 9.71
C LEU A 157 20.71 -52.97 10.43
N ASN A 158 19.75 -53.70 9.89
CA ASN A 158 19.48 -55.05 10.35
C ASN A 158 20.76 -55.87 10.07
N PRO A 159 21.40 -56.50 11.07
CA PRO A 159 22.65 -57.19 10.87
C PRO A 159 22.58 -58.36 9.86
N LEU A 160 21.36 -58.69 9.43
CA LEU A 160 21.12 -59.72 8.41
C LEU A 160 20.99 -59.17 6.98
N SER A 161 20.99 -57.86 6.77
CA SER A 161 20.97 -57.29 5.43
C SER A 161 22.40 -57.20 4.88
N ILE A 162 22.88 -58.27 4.25
CA ILE A 162 24.15 -58.30 3.54
C ILE A 162 23.89 -57.68 2.16
N HIS A 163 24.39 -56.47 1.94
CA HIS A 163 24.41 -55.86 0.61
C HIS A 163 25.55 -56.46 -0.23
N ARG A 164 25.25 -57.55 -0.92
CA ARG A 164 26.28 -58.32 -1.69
C ARG A 164 26.71 -57.62 -2.99
N ASP A 165 26.00 -56.60 -3.45
CA ASP A 165 26.24 -55.98 -4.76
C ASP A 165 26.52 -54.47 -4.69
N GLU A 166 26.91 -53.92 -3.53
CA GLU A 166 27.34 -52.53 -3.45
C GLU A 166 28.79 -52.41 -3.98
N HIS A 167 28.94 -51.86 -5.19
CA HIS A 167 30.21 -51.38 -5.68
C HIS A 167 30.62 -50.12 -4.95
N GLU A 168 31.84 -50.12 -4.39
CA GLU A 168 32.41 -48.89 -3.82
C GLU A 168 32.52 -47.83 -4.93
N ILE A 169 31.90 -46.68 -4.72
CA ILE A 169 31.91 -45.53 -5.66
C ILE A 169 33.32 -44.89 -5.72
N ILE A 170 34.16 -45.17 -4.78
CA ILE A 170 35.54 -44.64 -4.70
C ILE A 170 36.50 -45.72 -5.15
N ALA A 171 37.02 -45.58 -6.37
CA ALA A 171 38.13 -46.41 -6.84
C ALA A 171 39.37 -46.08 -6.01
N ARG A 172 39.91 -47.09 -5.30
CA ARG A 172 41.25 -46.99 -4.70
C ARG A 172 42.26 -47.09 -5.82
N HIS A 173 43.09 -46.04 -5.98
CA HIS A 173 44.30 -46.09 -6.78
C HIS A 173 45.39 -46.83 -6.00
#